data_c346288fbd199c14bbc345c200bea77c
#
_entry.id   c346288fbd199c14bbc345c200bea77c
#
_cell.length_a   1.000
_cell.length_b   1.000
_cell.length_c   1.000
_cell.angle_alpha   90.00
_cell.angle_beta   90.00
_cell.angle_gamma   90.00
#
_symmetry.space_group_name_H-M   'P 1'
#
loop_
_entity.id
_entity.type
_entity.pdbx_description
1 polymer ?
#
loop_
_entity_poly.entity_id
_entity_poly.type
_entity_poly.pdbx_seq_one_letter_code
_entity_poly.pdbx_strand_id
1 'polypeptide(L)'
;VEGATGKAPKLDLALLREAGSTGIMEGMITVERLSKKYGSKLAVDDLSFTVPDGVVTGFLGPNGSGKSTTMRCMLGLDAPTTGQALFTGTDSQGNSYSNQPFSTLKNKPSVAGAILDATWHNKARSGRAHLRVLARGAGIPDTRVEECLEQVGMTEAAKDKVGGYSLGMKQRLGVAAALLGKPQHLILDEPVNGLDPEGVSWMRHTIKALAAQGCAVLVSSHLLSEMQLTADRIVVIGRGRMIGEYSMDEFLADGTVVEVEVDDPARLLQALGPVARGVDVDKQLRIPLSDGISEQQLRRDIAAAALREGLLVTRLNTKRDNLEEKFLAATQDSQEYRAQAIGQ
;
A
#
# COMPACT_ATOMS: atom_id res chain seq x y z
N VAL A 1 -17.96 -38.09 6.55
CA VAL A 1 -17.54 -36.88 5.82
C VAL A 1 -16.95 -35.96 6.86
N GLU A 2 -15.66 -36.14 7.16
CA GLU A 2 -14.92 -35.28 8.09
C GLU A 2 -14.34 -34.08 7.30
N GLY A 3 -14.70 -32.86 7.75
CA GLY A 3 -14.26 -31.62 7.17
C GLY A 3 -12.78 -31.36 7.47
N ALA A 4 -11.98 -31.30 6.42
CA ALA A 4 -10.61 -30.83 6.51
C ALA A 4 -10.59 -29.31 6.78
N THR A 5 -10.44 -28.93 8.04
CA THR A 5 -10.09 -27.55 8.44
C THR A 5 -8.61 -27.30 8.11
N GLY A 6 -8.34 -26.90 6.89
CA GLY A 6 -7.01 -26.44 6.48
C GLY A 6 -6.64 -25.17 7.22
N LYS A 7 -5.77 -25.27 8.23
CA LYS A 7 -5.10 -24.10 8.82
C LYS A 7 -4.33 -23.40 7.72
N ALA A 8 -4.57 -22.09 7.56
CA ALA A 8 -3.75 -21.24 6.70
C ALA A 8 -2.26 -21.43 7.03
N PRO A 9 -1.38 -21.61 6.04
CA PRO A 9 0.05 -21.78 6.29
C PRO A 9 0.57 -20.52 6.98
N LYS A 10 1.13 -20.69 8.17
CA LYS A 10 1.85 -19.61 8.87
C LYS A 10 3.11 -19.33 8.09
N LEU A 11 3.31 -18.06 7.72
CA LEU A 11 4.58 -17.59 7.20
C LEU A 11 5.64 -17.84 8.28
N ASP A 12 6.63 -18.70 7.99
CA ASP A 12 7.69 -18.97 8.95
C ASP A 12 8.71 -17.81 8.92
N LEU A 13 8.51 -16.90 9.87
CA LEU A 13 9.34 -15.71 10.05
C LEU A 13 10.79 -16.03 10.43
N ALA A 14 11.06 -17.26 10.89
CA ALA A 14 12.42 -17.67 11.29
C ALA A 14 13.33 -17.93 10.08
N LEU A 15 12.80 -18.47 8.99
CA LEU A 15 13.54 -18.70 7.75
C LEU A 15 13.99 -17.43 7.02
N LEU A 16 13.41 -16.28 7.39
CA LEU A 16 13.75 -14.98 6.81
C LEU A 16 14.79 -14.20 7.64
N ARG A 17 15.08 -14.65 8.89
CA ARG A 17 15.92 -13.91 9.85
C ARG A 17 17.43 -14.09 9.72
N GLU A 18 17.95 -14.96 8.88
CA GLU A 18 19.40 -15.21 8.76
C GLU A 18 20.18 -14.24 7.88
N ALA A 19 19.64 -13.07 7.51
CA ALA A 19 20.41 -12.00 6.87
C ALA A 19 20.80 -10.94 7.90
N GLY A 20 22.03 -11.08 8.40
CA GLY A 20 22.68 -10.44 9.52
C GLY A 20 22.64 -8.92 9.59
N SER A 21 22.72 -8.49 10.84
CA SER A 21 23.04 -7.16 11.31
C SER A 21 24.50 -6.78 10.99
N THR A 22 24.72 -5.88 10.04
CA THR A 22 25.92 -5.05 9.97
C THR A 22 25.59 -3.77 9.22
N GLY A 23 25.89 -2.62 9.82
CA GLY A 23 25.97 -1.26 9.28
C GLY A 23 25.19 -0.96 8.00
N ILE A 24 23.86 -0.99 8.06
CA ILE A 24 22.98 -0.90 6.90
C ILE A 24 22.94 0.56 6.47
N MET A 25 23.38 0.87 5.25
CA MET A 25 22.92 2.08 4.57
C MET A 25 21.40 1.95 4.46
N GLU A 26 20.67 2.92 5.02
CA GLU A 26 19.22 2.97 4.89
C GLU A 26 18.87 2.91 3.40
N GLY A 27 18.31 1.79 2.97
CA GLY A 27 17.92 1.60 1.58
C GLY A 27 16.65 2.37 1.29
N MET A 28 16.51 2.84 0.05
CA MET A 28 15.29 3.49 -0.40
C MET A 28 15.16 3.46 -1.92
N ILE A 29 13.95 3.66 -2.39
CA ILE A 29 13.71 4.05 -3.77
C ILE A 29 13.37 5.54 -3.78
N THR A 30 14.06 6.32 -4.60
CA THR A 30 13.78 7.75 -4.80
C THR A 30 13.28 7.97 -6.23
N VAL A 31 12.10 8.52 -6.37
CA VAL A 31 11.55 8.96 -7.66
C VAL A 31 11.73 10.49 -7.75
N GLU A 32 12.39 10.96 -8.80
CA GLU A 32 12.75 12.36 -8.97
C GLU A 32 12.21 12.92 -10.28
N ARG A 33 11.23 13.82 -10.18
CA ARG A 33 10.63 14.56 -11.29
C ARG A 33 10.29 13.68 -12.50
N LEU A 34 9.80 12.48 -12.22
CA LEU A 34 9.53 11.46 -13.22
C LEU A 34 8.32 11.85 -14.05
N SER A 35 8.51 11.92 -15.37
CA SER A 35 7.42 12.12 -16.32
C SER A 35 7.44 11.06 -17.40
N LYS A 36 6.26 10.65 -17.86
CA LYS A 36 6.10 9.68 -18.94
C LYS A 36 5.00 10.08 -19.90
N LYS A 37 5.37 10.21 -21.16
CA LYS A 37 4.45 10.53 -22.26
C LYS A 37 4.39 9.37 -23.27
N TYR A 38 3.19 9.00 -23.68
CA TYR A 38 2.93 8.07 -24.77
C TYR A 38 2.22 8.82 -25.89
N GLY A 39 2.94 9.09 -27.00
CA GLY A 39 2.43 9.96 -28.07
C GLY A 39 2.06 11.34 -27.53
N SER A 40 0.79 11.73 -27.64
CA SER A 40 0.27 13.00 -27.08
C SER A 40 -0.15 12.89 -25.61
N LYS A 41 -0.40 11.68 -25.08
CA LYS A 41 -0.92 11.47 -23.72
C LYS A 41 0.21 11.52 -22.70
N LEU A 42 0.13 12.47 -21.75
CA LEU A 42 1.00 12.55 -20.58
C LEU A 42 0.40 11.65 -19.48
N ALA A 43 1.04 10.51 -19.22
CA ALA A 43 0.57 9.51 -18.27
C ALA A 43 1.10 9.75 -16.84
N VAL A 44 2.29 10.34 -16.72
CA VAL A 44 2.93 10.74 -15.45
C VAL A 44 3.57 12.10 -15.68
N ASP A 45 3.40 13.03 -14.75
CA ASP A 45 3.80 14.42 -14.87
C ASP A 45 4.47 14.93 -13.60
N ASP A 46 5.80 15.08 -13.64
CA ASP A 46 6.67 15.65 -12.62
C ASP A 46 6.51 15.00 -11.21
N LEU A 47 6.44 13.68 -11.17
CA LEU A 47 6.19 12.92 -9.94
C LEU A 47 7.48 12.73 -9.14
N SER A 48 7.47 13.09 -7.85
CA SER A 48 8.59 12.93 -6.94
C SER A 48 8.11 12.38 -5.59
N PHE A 49 8.69 11.27 -5.13
CA PHE A 49 8.41 10.65 -3.82
C PHE A 49 9.50 9.66 -3.44
N THR A 50 9.46 9.16 -2.20
CA THR A 50 10.39 8.15 -1.70
C THR A 50 9.69 6.91 -1.17
N VAL A 51 10.37 5.77 -1.23
CA VAL A 51 9.94 4.50 -0.62
C VAL A 51 11.05 4.01 0.30
N PRO A 52 10.98 4.30 1.61
CA PRO A 52 12.02 3.94 2.57
C PRO A 52 12.02 2.43 2.89
N ASP A 53 13.17 1.91 3.33
CA ASP A 53 13.29 0.56 3.86
C ASP A 53 12.46 0.38 5.14
N GLY A 54 11.96 -0.83 5.33
CA GLY A 54 11.19 -1.19 6.51
C GLY A 54 9.78 -0.62 6.57
N VAL A 55 9.34 0.08 5.53
CA VAL A 55 8.07 0.81 5.47
C VAL A 55 7.23 0.32 4.30
N VAL A 56 5.93 0.18 4.54
CA VAL A 56 4.95 -0.05 3.46
C VAL A 56 4.43 1.30 2.98
N THR A 57 4.84 1.69 1.77
CA THR A 57 4.33 2.90 1.11
C THR A 57 3.18 2.52 0.18
N GLY A 58 1.98 2.99 0.50
CA GLY A 58 0.79 2.88 -0.33
C GLY A 58 0.82 3.90 -1.47
N PHE A 59 0.63 3.45 -2.70
CA PHE A 59 0.56 4.30 -3.89
C PHE A 59 -0.88 4.34 -4.38
N LEU A 60 -1.62 5.35 -3.93
CA LEU A 60 -3.06 5.44 -4.02
C LEU A 60 -3.50 6.36 -5.16
N GLY A 61 -4.50 5.95 -5.93
CA GLY A 61 -5.05 6.76 -7.01
C GLY A 61 -6.09 6.00 -7.83
N PRO A 62 -7.00 6.69 -8.52
CA PRO A 62 -8.00 6.05 -9.38
C PRO A 62 -7.34 5.28 -10.54
N ASN A 63 -8.14 4.46 -11.21
CA ASN A 63 -7.68 3.79 -12.43
C ASN A 63 -7.32 4.85 -13.49
N GLY A 64 -6.18 4.64 -14.18
CA GLY A 64 -5.66 5.61 -15.15
C GLY A 64 -4.87 6.76 -14.55
N SER A 65 -4.68 6.84 -13.22
CA SER A 65 -3.92 7.92 -12.58
C SER A 65 -2.41 7.89 -12.80
N GLY A 66 -1.87 6.83 -13.40
CA GLY A 66 -0.44 6.69 -13.69
C GLY A 66 0.33 5.70 -12.81
N LYS A 67 -0.31 5.00 -11.85
CA LYS A 67 0.34 4.06 -10.91
C LYS A 67 1.21 3.02 -11.62
N SER A 68 0.60 2.19 -12.44
CA SER A 68 1.30 1.12 -13.17
C SER A 68 2.39 1.66 -14.10
N THR A 69 2.14 2.81 -14.75
CA THR A 69 3.13 3.48 -15.60
C THR A 69 4.35 3.91 -14.78
N THR A 70 4.14 4.51 -13.61
CA THR A 70 5.22 4.90 -12.70
C THR A 70 6.05 3.69 -12.28
N MET A 71 5.41 2.61 -11.81
CA MET A 71 6.10 1.38 -11.41
C MET A 71 6.88 0.74 -12.55
N ARG A 72 6.34 0.75 -13.78
CA ARG A 72 7.05 0.26 -14.98
C ARG A 72 8.28 1.11 -15.29
N CYS A 73 8.19 2.44 -15.15
CA CYS A 73 9.33 3.33 -15.30
C CYS A 73 10.40 3.09 -14.23
N MET A 74 9.99 2.91 -12.97
CA MET A 74 10.92 2.59 -11.87
C MET A 74 11.73 1.32 -12.14
N LEU A 75 11.11 0.30 -12.69
CA LEU A 75 11.75 -0.97 -13.03
C LEU A 75 12.46 -0.97 -14.39
N GLY A 76 12.48 0.17 -15.08
CA GLY A 76 13.12 0.30 -16.41
C GLY A 76 12.44 -0.52 -17.51
N LEU A 77 11.19 -0.95 -17.32
CA LEU A 77 10.38 -1.62 -18.34
C LEU A 77 9.88 -0.61 -19.38
N ASP A 78 9.63 0.62 -18.94
CA ASP A 78 9.36 1.76 -19.78
C ASP A 78 10.38 2.86 -19.47
N ALA A 79 11.03 3.42 -20.50
CA ALA A 79 11.92 4.55 -20.29
C ALA A 79 11.09 5.79 -19.91
N PRO A 80 11.42 6.53 -18.85
CA PRO A 80 10.78 7.81 -18.55
C PRO A 80 11.08 8.82 -19.68
N THR A 81 10.20 9.78 -19.88
CA THR A 81 10.43 10.90 -20.82
C THR A 81 11.38 11.91 -20.20
N THR A 82 11.21 12.22 -18.91
CA THR A 82 12.12 13.04 -18.09
C THR A 82 12.14 12.49 -16.66
N GLY A 83 13.14 12.90 -15.89
CA GLY A 83 13.31 12.45 -14.52
C GLY A 83 13.81 11.02 -14.43
N GLN A 84 13.79 10.45 -13.24
CA GLN A 84 14.38 9.14 -12.97
C GLN A 84 13.81 8.50 -11.72
N ALA A 85 14.04 7.18 -11.58
CA ALA A 85 13.85 6.45 -10.34
C ALA A 85 15.18 5.79 -9.95
N LEU A 86 15.62 6.02 -8.73
CA LEU A 86 16.92 5.64 -8.21
C LEU A 86 16.75 4.67 -7.04
N PHE A 87 17.63 3.68 -6.99
CA PHE A 87 17.68 2.67 -5.95
C PHE A 87 18.95 2.85 -5.13
N THR A 88 18.81 2.78 -3.81
CA THR A 88 19.92 2.76 -2.85
C THR A 88 19.73 1.57 -1.93
N GLY A 89 20.79 0.84 -1.61
CA GLY A 89 20.71 -0.31 -0.73
C GLY A 89 21.88 -1.28 -0.88
N THR A 90 21.67 -2.52 -0.42
CA THR A 90 22.65 -3.58 -0.51
C THR A 90 21.98 -4.85 -1.05
N ASP A 91 22.56 -5.49 -2.05
CA ASP A 91 22.01 -6.72 -2.62
C ASP A 91 22.25 -7.93 -1.69
N SER A 92 21.62 -9.07 -1.99
CA SER A 92 21.75 -10.29 -1.19
C SER A 92 23.16 -10.90 -1.19
N GLN A 93 24.09 -10.36 -1.97
CA GLN A 93 25.50 -10.74 -2.01
C GLN A 93 26.41 -9.76 -1.23
N GLY A 94 25.82 -8.72 -0.62
CA GLY A 94 26.54 -7.70 0.12
C GLY A 94 27.10 -6.54 -0.72
N ASN A 95 26.73 -6.44 -2.03
CA ASN A 95 27.15 -5.33 -2.87
C ASN A 95 26.26 -4.13 -2.66
N SER A 96 26.82 -3.02 -2.21
CA SER A 96 26.08 -1.75 -2.05
C SER A 96 25.90 -1.04 -3.39
N TYR A 97 24.74 -0.42 -3.54
CA TYR A 97 24.41 0.48 -4.67
C TYR A 97 23.75 1.74 -4.12
N SER A 98 24.08 2.88 -4.69
CA SER A 98 23.57 4.19 -4.23
C SER A 98 23.17 5.04 -5.42
N ASN A 99 21.93 5.56 -5.35
CA ASN A 99 21.37 6.45 -6.38
C ASN A 99 21.55 5.95 -7.81
N GLN A 100 21.23 4.67 -8.05
CA GLN A 100 21.38 4.07 -9.38
C GLN A 100 20.01 3.73 -9.99
N PRO A 101 19.78 4.04 -11.28
CA PRO A 101 18.61 3.55 -11.99
C PRO A 101 18.59 2.03 -12.06
N PHE A 102 17.41 1.40 -11.91
CA PHE A 102 17.26 -0.04 -11.92
C PHE A 102 17.85 -0.71 -13.18
N SER A 103 17.76 -0.02 -14.33
CA SER A 103 18.29 -0.52 -15.60
C SER A 103 19.80 -0.77 -15.59
N THR A 104 20.56 0.01 -14.81
CA THR A 104 22.03 -0.07 -14.71
C THR A 104 22.53 -1.05 -13.66
N LEU A 105 21.65 -1.46 -12.72
CA LEU A 105 22.01 -2.37 -11.63
C LEU A 105 22.32 -3.77 -12.16
N LYS A 106 23.34 -4.37 -11.57
CA LYS A 106 23.65 -5.81 -11.69
C LYS A 106 22.69 -6.58 -10.80
N ASN A 107 22.66 -7.87 -10.87
CA ASN A 107 21.89 -8.73 -9.95
C ASN A 107 20.46 -8.21 -9.59
N LYS A 108 19.73 -7.74 -10.62
CA LYS A 108 18.41 -7.12 -10.49
C LYS A 108 17.42 -7.86 -9.57
N PRO A 109 17.34 -9.21 -9.59
CA PRO A 109 16.41 -9.95 -8.73
C PRO A 109 16.68 -9.80 -7.23
N SER A 110 17.91 -9.46 -6.81
CA SER A 110 18.20 -9.18 -5.40
C SER A 110 18.08 -7.70 -5.03
N VAL A 111 17.93 -6.82 -6.02
CA VAL A 111 17.62 -5.41 -5.80
C VAL A 111 16.12 -5.23 -5.64
N ALA A 112 15.33 -5.67 -6.62
CA ALA A 112 13.88 -5.51 -6.56
C ALA A 112 13.12 -6.74 -7.07
N GLY A 113 12.10 -7.14 -6.33
CA GLY A 113 11.03 -8.03 -6.77
C GLY A 113 9.80 -7.24 -7.16
N ALA A 114 9.05 -7.72 -8.14
CA ALA A 114 7.86 -7.02 -8.59
C ALA A 114 6.71 -7.95 -8.98
N ILE A 115 5.48 -7.49 -8.72
CA ILE A 115 4.25 -8.05 -9.28
C ILE A 115 3.52 -6.89 -9.95
N LEU A 116 3.51 -6.86 -11.29
CA LEU A 116 2.81 -5.84 -12.06
C LEU A 116 1.52 -6.36 -12.70
N ASP A 117 1.42 -7.67 -12.87
CA ASP A 117 0.22 -8.34 -13.38
C ASP A 117 0.25 -9.82 -12.95
N ALA A 118 -0.76 -10.24 -12.21
CA ALA A 118 -0.92 -11.63 -11.77
C ALA A 118 -1.16 -12.63 -12.92
N THR A 119 -1.37 -12.17 -14.14
CA THR A 119 -1.65 -13.04 -15.28
C THR A 119 -0.42 -13.35 -16.13
N TRP A 120 0.73 -12.75 -15.85
CA TRP A 120 1.98 -12.92 -16.62
C TRP A 120 2.70 -14.24 -16.36
N HIS A 121 1.94 -15.31 -16.28
CA HIS A 121 2.46 -16.65 -16.11
C HIS A 121 2.25 -17.52 -17.34
N ASN A 122 3.22 -18.40 -17.62
CA ASN A 122 3.03 -19.39 -18.66
C ASN A 122 2.06 -20.48 -18.20
N LYS A 123 0.85 -20.45 -18.74
CA LYS A 123 -0.26 -21.36 -18.36
C LYS A 123 0.03 -22.85 -18.56
N ALA A 124 0.96 -23.18 -19.49
CA ALA A 124 1.33 -24.57 -19.81
C ALA A 124 2.34 -25.19 -18.84
N ARG A 125 3.08 -24.34 -18.08
CA ARG A 125 4.07 -24.80 -17.10
C ARG A 125 3.45 -25.09 -15.77
N SER A 126 4.05 -26.00 -14.99
CA SER A 126 3.75 -26.10 -13.56
C SER A 126 4.31 -24.90 -12.80
N GLY A 127 3.76 -24.59 -11.61
CA GLY A 127 4.26 -23.49 -10.77
C GLY A 127 5.74 -23.64 -10.46
N ARG A 128 6.19 -24.84 -10.06
CA ARG A 128 7.61 -25.12 -9.82
C ARG A 128 8.47 -24.94 -11.06
N ALA A 129 8.03 -25.43 -12.22
CA ALA A 129 8.76 -25.25 -13.46
C ALA A 129 8.83 -23.79 -13.89
N HIS A 130 7.77 -23.01 -13.64
CA HIS A 130 7.76 -21.57 -13.87
C HIS A 130 8.83 -20.86 -13.05
N LEU A 131 8.87 -21.08 -11.73
CA LEU A 131 9.86 -20.47 -10.83
C LEU A 131 11.30 -20.92 -11.17
N ARG A 132 11.52 -22.20 -11.50
CA ARG A 132 12.84 -22.69 -11.91
C ARG A 132 13.37 -22.00 -13.16
N VAL A 133 12.52 -21.69 -14.13
CA VAL A 133 12.93 -20.92 -15.32
C VAL A 133 13.41 -19.53 -14.92
N LEU A 134 12.68 -18.85 -14.04
CA LEU A 134 13.07 -17.52 -13.56
C LEU A 134 14.36 -17.59 -12.72
N ALA A 135 14.46 -18.53 -11.80
CA ALA A 135 15.62 -18.71 -10.94
C ALA A 135 16.89 -18.98 -11.76
N ARG A 136 16.84 -19.93 -12.71
CA ARG A 136 17.98 -20.27 -13.58
C ARG A 136 18.38 -19.11 -14.49
N GLY A 137 17.41 -18.35 -15.02
CA GLY A 137 17.68 -17.14 -15.78
C GLY A 137 18.41 -16.05 -14.99
N ALA A 138 18.25 -16.07 -13.67
CA ALA A 138 18.87 -15.15 -12.73
C ALA A 138 20.11 -15.73 -12.02
N GLY A 139 20.54 -16.95 -12.34
CA GLY A 139 21.65 -17.63 -11.65
C GLY A 139 21.33 -18.04 -10.20
N ILE A 140 20.05 -18.15 -9.85
CA ILE A 140 19.57 -18.51 -8.52
C ILE A 140 19.43 -20.04 -8.44
N PRO A 141 19.88 -20.71 -7.36
CA PRO A 141 19.81 -22.16 -7.24
C PRO A 141 18.37 -22.66 -7.09
N ASP A 142 18.09 -23.88 -7.59
CA ASP A 142 16.76 -24.50 -7.53
C ASP A 142 16.26 -24.71 -6.08
N THR A 143 17.15 -24.80 -5.10
CA THR A 143 16.81 -24.87 -3.67
C THR A 143 16.00 -23.65 -3.21
N ARG A 144 16.34 -22.45 -3.74
CA ARG A 144 15.60 -21.23 -3.43
C ARG A 144 14.17 -21.26 -3.96
N VAL A 145 13.91 -21.99 -5.04
CA VAL A 145 12.55 -22.19 -5.58
C VAL A 145 11.69 -22.93 -4.57
N GLU A 146 12.21 -24.00 -3.96
CA GLU A 146 11.48 -24.77 -2.96
C GLU A 146 11.21 -23.93 -1.70
N GLU A 147 12.20 -23.18 -1.22
CA GLU A 147 12.02 -22.23 -0.10
C GLU A 147 10.90 -21.22 -0.39
N CYS A 148 10.90 -20.60 -1.59
CA CYS A 148 9.85 -19.63 -1.96
C CYS A 148 8.47 -20.28 -2.08
N LEU A 149 8.38 -21.50 -2.60
CA LEU A 149 7.12 -22.23 -2.68
C LEU A 149 6.56 -22.55 -1.28
N GLU A 150 7.43 -22.93 -0.35
CA GLU A 150 7.07 -23.18 1.04
C GLU A 150 6.58 -21.88 1.71
N GLN A 151 7.32 -20.77 1.56
CA GLN A 151 6.97 -19.47 2.12
C GLN A 151 5.57 -18.99 1.71
N VAL A 152 5.16 -19.25 0.47
CA VAL A 152 3.82 -18.84 -0.02
C VAL A 152 2.76 -19.94 0.13
N GLY A 153 3.12 -21.09 0.73
CA GLY A 153 2.20 -22.21 0.94
C GLY A 153 1.75 -22.90 -0.35
N MET A 154 2.64 -22.98 -1.37
CA MET A 154 2.33 -23.52 -2.69
C MET A 154 3.05 -24.84 -3.01
N THR A 155 3.73 -25.45 -2.04
CA THR A 155 4.59 -26.65 -2.24
C THR A 155 3.85 -27.78 -2.93
N GLU A 156 2.63 -28.13 -2.47
CA GLU A 156 1.81 -29.21 -3.05
C GLU A 156 1.25 -28.86 -4.41
N ALA A 157 0.72 -27.62 -4.55
CA ALA A 157 0.12 -27.15 -5.79
C ALA A 157 1.15 -26.86 -6.89
N ALA A 158 2.43 -26.73 -6.52
CA ALA A 158 3.50 -26.35 -7.44
C ALA A 158 3.74 -27.34 -8.58
N LYS A 159 3.26 -28.59 -8.47
CA LYS A 159 3.32 -29.60 -9.52
C LYS A 159 2.27 -29.39 -10.61
N ASP A 160 1.16 -28.69 -10.29
CA ASP A 160 0.05 -28.50 -11.20
C ASP A 160 0.32 -27.34 -12.17
N LYS A 161 -0.34 -27.39 -13.35
CA LYS A 161 -0.21 -26.34 -14.36
C LYS A 161 -0.81 -25.02 -13.90
N VAL A 162 -0.09 -23.92 -14.07
CA VAL A 162 -0.53 -22.56 -13.70
C VAL A 162 -1.85 -22.17 -14.39
N GLY A 163 -2.16 -22.73 -15.54
CA GLY A 163 -3.44 -22.51 -16.22
C GLY A 163 -4.66 -22.90 -15.39
N GLY A 164 -4.52 -23.88 -14.49
CA GLY A 164 -5.57 -24.33 -13.57
C GLY A 164 -5.59 -23.61 -12.22
N TYR A 165 -4.67 -22.68 -11.97
CA TYR A 165 -4.61 -21.97 -10.70
C TYR A 165 -5.74 -20.95 -10.54
N SER A 166 -6.28 -20.85 -9.32
CA SER A 166 -7.13 -19.74 -8.93
C SER A 166 -6.34 -18.40 -8.99
N LEU A 167 -7.03 -17.29 -8.93
CA LEU A 167 -6.35 -15.98 -8.89
C LEU A 167 -5.43 -15.86 -7.67
N GLY A 168 -5.89 -16.29 -6.49
CA GLY A 168 -5.07 -16.31 -5.27
C GLY A 168 -3.81 -17.17 -5.40
N MET A 169 -3.91 -18.36 -6.03
CA MET A 169 -2.73 -19.18 -6.31
C MET A 169 -1.76 -18.51 -7.29
N LYS A 170 -2.26 -17.78 -8.29
CA LYS A 170 -1.43 -16.99 -9.21
C LYS A 170 -0.72 -15.85 -8.50
N GLN A 171 -1.42 -15.14 -7.61
CA GLN A 171 -0.81 -14.09 -6.78
C GLN A 171 0.28 -14.67 -5.86
N ARG A 172 0.01 -15.78 -5.18
CA ARG A 172 1.03 -16.48 -4.36
C ARG A 172 2.25 -16.87 -5.17
N LEU A 173 2.04 -17.40 -6.38
CA LEU A 173 3.15 -17.72 -7.30
C LEU A 173 3.92 -16.46 -7.73
N GLY A 174 3.23 -15.33 -7.96
CA GLY A 174 3.83 -14.02 -8.23
C GLY A 174 4.71 -13.54 -7.09
N VAL A 175 4.21 -13.66 -5.83
CA VAL A 175 5.01 -13.35 -4.64
C VAL A 175 6.24 -14.26 -4.56
N ALA A 176 6.10 -15.57 -4.76
CA ALA A 176 7.23 -16.50 -4.78
C ALA A 176 8.27 -16.09 -5.84
N ALA A 177 7.84 -15.70 -7.03
CA ALA A 177 8.72 -15.23 -8.10
C ALA A 177 9.45 -13.93 -7.70
N ALA A 178 8.74 -12.98 -7.11
CA ALA A 178 9.31 -11.71 -6.65
C ALA A 178 10.37 -11.92 -5.54
N LEU A 179 10.20 -12.94 -4.69
CA LEU A 179 11.09 -13.24 -3.56
C LEU A 179 12.31 -14.11 -3.93
N LEU A 180 12.42 -14.63 -5.15
CA LEU A 180 13.51 -15.53 -5.56
C LEU A 180 14.90 -14.95 -5.26
N GLY A 181 15.12 -13.68 -5.59
CA GLY A 181 16.41 -13.00 -5.41
C GLY A 181 16.67 -12.48 -4.01
N LYS A 182 15.79 -12.67 -3.04
CA LYS A 182 15.85 -12.02 -1.72
C LYS A 182 15.96 -10.48 -1.88
N PRO A 183 15.00 -9.82 -2.54
CA PRO A 183 15.12 -8.42 -2.89
C PRO A 183 15.03 -7.51 -1.66
N GLN A 184 15.74 -6.38 -1.70
CA GLN A 184 15.60 -5.32 -0.70
C GLN A 184 14.36 -4.44 -0.96
N HIS A 185 13.91 -4.36 -2.20
CA HIS A 185 12.74 -3.56 -2.58
C HIS A 185 11.65 -4.43 -3.21
N LEU A 186 10.39 -4.15 -2.89
CA LEU A 186 9.25 -4.87 -3.43
C LEU A 186 8.24 -3.89 -4.04
N ILE A 187 7.85 -4.11 -5.29
CA ILE A 187 6.93 -3.26 -6.04
C ILE A 187 5.73 -4.10 -6.47
N LEU A 188 4.56 -3.79 -5.92
CA LEU A 188 3.33 -4.57 -6.07
C LEU A 188 2.21 -3.70 -6.66
N ASP A 189 1.78 -4.01 -7.87
CA ASP A 189 0.68 -3.31 -8.53
C ASP A 189 -0.64 -4.05 -8.30
N GLU A 190 -1.57 -3.43 -7.56
CA GLU A 190 -2.91 -3.95 -7.23
C GLU A 190 -2.88 -5.43 -6.72
N PRO A 191 -2.01 -5.81 -5.75
CA PRO A 191 -1.75 -7.21 -5.44
C PRO A 191 -2.93 -7.94 -4.78
N VAL A 192 -3.90 -7.21 -4.23
CA VAL A 192 -5.09 -7.77 -3.57
C VAL A 192 -6.32 -7.82 -4.47
N ASN A 193 -6.23 -7.23 -5.66
CA ASN A 193 -7.38 -7.09 -6.54
C ASN A 193 -7.91 -8.47 -6.98
N GLY A 194 -9.23 -8.69 -6.75
CA GLY A 194 -9.92 -9.93 -7.11
C GLY A 194 -9.57 -11.15 -6.24
N LEU A 195 -8.90 -10.97 -5.11
CA LEU A 195 -8.71 -12.00 -4.11
C LEU A 195 -9.95 -12.16 -3.22
N ASP A 196 -10.13 -13.34 -2.69
CA ASP A 196 -11.07 -13.60 -1.61
C ASP A 196 -10.56 -13.02 -0.28
N PRO A 197 -11.39 -12.87 0.76
CA PRO A 197 -10.99 -12.27 2.03
C PRO A 197 -9.78 -12.94 2.70
N GLU A 198 -9.63 -14.27 2.54
CA GLU A 198 -8.47 -15.00 3.06
C GLU A 198 -7.20 -14.64 2.30
N GLY A 199 -7.26 -14.55 0.98
CA GLY A 199 -6.16 -14.13 0.11
C GLY A 199 -5.73 -12.69 0.39
N VAL A 200 -6.68 -11.77 0.59
CA VAL A 200 -6.40 -10.37 0.98
C VAL A 200 -5.68 -10.34 2.32
N SER A 201 -6.19 -11.07 3.33
CA SER A 201 -5.57 -11.14 4.65
C SER A 201 -4.15 -11.70 4.59
N TRP A 202 -3.95 -12.79 3.85
CA TRP A 202 -2.63 -13.39 3.64
C TRP A 202 -1.65 -12.41 2.98
N MET A 203 -2.06 -11.74 1.89
CA MET A 203 -1.23 -10.78 1.17
C MET A 203 -0.81 -9.63 2.08
N ARG A 204 -1.73 -9.06 2.86
CA ARG A 204 -1.47 -8.01 3.83
C ARG A 204 -0.43 -8.42 4.87
N HIS A 205 -0.59 -9.60 5.47
CA HIS A 205 0.37 -10.12 6.44
C HIS A 205 1.74 -10.33 5.82
N THR A 206 1.78 -10.84 4.58
CA THR A 206 3.03 -11.05 3.84
C THR A 206 3.76 -9.72 3.59
N ILE A 207 3.06 -8.71 3.11
CA ILE A 207 3.61 -7.36 2.85
C ILE A 207 4.19 -6.76 4.13
N LYS A 208 3.41 -6.76 5.23
CA LYS A 208 3.86 -6.23 6.52
C LYS A 208 5.05 -7.00 7.09
N ALA A 209 5.06 -8.32 6.96
CA ALA A 209 6.17 -9.15 7.42
C ALA A 209 7.47 -8.86 6.65
N LEU A 210 7.39 -8.62 5.34
CA LEU A 210 8.55 -8.27 4.51
C LEU A 210 9.08 -6.87 4.85
N ALA A 211 8.20 -5.89 5.05
CA ALA A 211 8.60 -4.56 5.50
C ALA A 211 9.26 -4.63 6.89
N ALA A 212 8.69 -5.36 7.85
CA ALA A 212 9.28 -5.53 9.18
C ALA A 212 10.68 -6.20 9.16
N GLN A 213 11.07 -6.82 8.06
CA GLN A 213 12.41 -7.38 7.84
C GLN A 213 13.37 -6.41 7.15
N GLY A 214 12.94 -5.17 6.95
CA GLY A 214 13.75 -4.12 6.33
C GLY A 214 13.52 -3.96 4.82
N CYS A 215 12.56 -4.66 4.21
CA CYS A 215 12.26 -4.47 2.79
C CYS A 215 11.50 -3.15 2.57
N ALA A 216 11.90 -2.35 1.60
CA ALA A 216 11.13 -1.21 1.12
C ALA A 216 9.96 -1.72 0.26
N VAL A 217 8.72 -1.47 0.66
CA VAL A 217 7.56 -2.02 -0.06
C VAL A 217 6.71 -0.89 -0.63
N LEU A 218 6.54 -0.89 -1.96
CA LEU A 218 5.61 -0.02 -2.66
C LEU A 218 4.41 -0.84 -3.14
N VAL A 219 3.21 -0.49 -2.66
CA VAL A 219 1.96 -1.19 -3.01
C VAL A 219 0.98 -0.23 -3.62
N SER A 220 0.54 -0.48 -4.86
CA SER A 220 -0.55 0.32 -5.43
C SER A 220 -1.93 -0.21 -5.03
N SER A 221 -2.86 0.70 -4.89
CA SER A 221 -4.29 0.40 -4.81
C SER A 221 -5.14 1.57 -5.30
N HIS A 222 -6.35 1.27 -5.70
CA HIS A 222 -7.40 2.25 -5.91
C HIS A 222 -8.40 2.27 -4.73
N LEU A 223 -8.25 1.36 -3.76
CA LEU A 223 -9.09 1.22 -2.57
C LEU A 223 -8.34 1.73 -1.33
N LEU A 224 -8.86 2.79 -0.76
CA LEU A 224 -8.28 3.38 0.44
C LEU A 224 -8.39 2.46 1.66
N SER A 225 -9.51 1.76 1.80
CA SER A 225 -9.75 0.81 2.91
C SER A 225 -8.70 -0.30 3.00
N GLU A 226 -8.16 -0.73 1.87
CA GLU A 226 -7.07 -1.71 1.84
C GLU A 226 -5.75 -1.09 2.31
N MET A 227 -5.49 0.16 1.92
CA MET A 227 -4.28 0.87 2.31
C MET A 227 -4.24 1.20 3.80
N GLN A 228 -5.38 1.56 4.41
CA GLN A 228 -5.49 1.80 5.86
C GLN A 228 -5.03 0.63 6.71
N LEU A 229 -5.24 -0.59 6.23
CA LEU A 229 -4.90 -1.81 6.96
C LEU A 229 -3.48 -2.31 6.66
N THR A 230 -2.84 -1.76 5.61
CA THR A 230 -1.60 -2.31 5.08
C THR A 230 -0.45 -1.31 5.11
N ALA A 231 -0.68 -0.06 4.72
CA ALA A 231 0.37 0.94 4.54
C ALA A 231 0.68 1.72 5.82
N ASP A 232 1.94 2.11 5.99
CA ASP A 232 2.40 2.99 7.06
C ASP A 232 2.35 4.46 6.61
N ARG A 233 2.53 4.69 5.31
CA ARG A 233 2.43 6.00 4.65
C ARG A 233 1.81 5.85 3.27
N ILE A 234 1.24 6.93 2.74
CA ILE A 234 0.60 6.95 1.42
C ILE A 234 1.11 8.10 0.56
N VAL A 235 1.24 7.82 -0.72
CA VAL A 235 1.43 8.78 -1.80
C VAL A 235 0.16 8.75 -2.65
N VAL A 236 -0.55 9.85 -2.71
CA VAL A 236 -1.81 9.98 -3.46
C VAL A 236 -1.54 10.66 -4.79
N ILE A 237 -1.98 10.02 -5.88
CA ILE A 237 -1.81 10.55 -7.23
C ILE A 237 -3.14 10.67 -8.00
N GLY A 238 -3.22 11.68 -8.87
CA GLY A 238 -4.32 11.89 -9.80
C GLY A 238 -3.82 12.48 -11.11
N ARG A 239 -4.32 11.98 -12.25
CA ARG A 239 -3.92 12.44 -13.60
C ARG A 239 -2.39 12.54 -13.81
N GLY A 240 -1.65 11.59 -13.26
CA GLY A 240 -0.21 11.53 -13.40
C GLY A 240 0.58 12.43 -12.44
N ARG A 241 -0.08 13.23 -11.59
CA ARG A 241 0.55 14.17 -10.65
C ARG A 241 0.36 13.73 -9.21
N MET A 242 1.29 14.12 -8.34
CA MET A 242 1.13 13.95 -6.91
C MET A 242 0.08 14.93 -6.38
N ILE A 243 -0.86 14.41 -5.59
CA ILE A 243 -1.86 15.19 -4.85
C ILE A 243 -1.33 15.47 -3.45
N GLY A 244 -0.70 14.47 -2.82
CA GLY A 244 -0.11 14.61 -1.49
C GLY A 244 0.60 13.34 -1.04
N GLU A 245 1.40 13.49 0.01
CA GLU A 245 2.12 12.45 0.70
C GLU A 245 1.86 12.61 2.20
N TYR A 246 1.48 11.52 2.88
CA TYR A 246 1.01 11.53 4.26
C TYR A 246 1.51 10.28 4.99
N SER A 247 1.78 10.39 6.29
CA SER A 247 1.75 9.19 7.13
C SER A 247 0.31 8.67 7.23
N MET A 248 0.12 7.39 7.50
CA MET A 248 -1.22 6.85 7.65
C MET A 248 -1.93 7.48 8.85
N ASP A 249 -1.21 7.74 9.93
CA ASP A 249 -1.76 8.37 11.14
C ASP A 249 -2.20 9.81 10.88
N GLU A 250 -1.40 10.64 10.19
CA GLU A 250 -1.80 11.99 9.78
C GLU A 250 -3.02 11.97 8.87
N PHE A 251 -3.02 11.08 7.87
CA PHE A 251 -4.13 10.96 6.94
C PHE A 251 -5.43 10.54 7.63
N LEU A 252 -5.34 9.65 8.65
CA LEU A 252 -6.47 9.22 9.45
C LEU A 252 -6.92 10.29 10.45
N ALA A 253 -5.98 11.05 11.03
CA ALA A 253 -6.28 12.11 12.00
C ALA A 253 -7.00 13.28 11.35
N ASP A 254 -6.60 13.67 10.15
CA ASP A 254 -7.13 14.84 9.40
C ASP A 254 -8.60 14.71 8.96
N GLY A 255 -9.34 13.71 9.41
CA GLY A 255 -10.75 13.51 9.11
C GLY A 255 -11.56 12.98 10.28
N THR A 256 -10.97 12.94 11.46
CA THR A 256 -11.71 12.49 12.66
C THR A 256 -12.45 13.67 13.24
N VAL A 257 -13.78 13.57 13.28
CA VAL A 257 -14.66 14.53 13.95
C VAL A 257 -15.44 13.84 15.05
N VAL A 258 -15.65 14.54 16.15
CA VAL A 258 -16.60 14.11 17.19
C VAL A 258 -17.94 14.77 16.91
N GLU A 259 -18.95 13.96 16.57
CA GLU A 259 -20.32 14.41 16.39
C GLU A 259 -21.03 14.42 17.73
N VAL A 260 -21.60 15.56 18.05
CA VAL A 260 -22.35 15.79 19.31
C VAL A 260 -23.75 16.26 18.98
N GLU A 261 -24.76 15.56 19.49
CA GLU A 261 -26.13 16.06 19.57
C GLU A 261 -26.37 16.57 20.99
N VAL A 262 -26.71 17.84 21.13
CA VAL A 262 -26.93 18.54 22.37
C VAL A 262 -28.08 19.53 22.22
N ASP A 263 -28.79 19.81 23.30
CA ASP A 263 -29.93 20.73 23.29
C ASP A 263 -29.56 22.19 22.99
N ASP A 264 -28.34 22.63 23.31
CA ASP A 264 -27.80 23.95 22.98
C ASP A 264 -26.36 23.86 22.45
N PRO A 265 -26.16 23.67 21.10
CA PRO A 265 -24.85 23.58 20.49
C PRO A 265 -24.00 24.85 20.67
N ALA A 266 -24.61 26.03 20.63
CA ALA A 266 -23.88 27.29 20.73
C ALA A 266 -23.26 27.48 22.11
N ARG A 267 -24.00 27.13 23.17
CA ARG A 267 -23.54 27.20 24.55
C ARG A 267 -22.44 26.17 24.82
N LEU A 268 -22.54 24.97 24.23
CA LEU A 268 -21.48 23.96 24.32
C LEU A 268 -20.17 24.43 23.66
N LEU A 269 -20.25 25.02 22.48
CA LEU A 269 -19.08 25.60 21.79
C LEU A 269 -18.40 26.70 22.60
N GLN A 270 -19.21 27.59 23.21
CA GLN A 270 -18.70 28.63 24.08
C GLN A 270 -17.98 28.05 25.32
N ALA A 271 -18.53 27.01 25.91
CA ALA A 271 -17.95 26.32 27.09
C ALA A 271 -16.63 25.55 26.76
N LEU A 272 -16.48 25.07 25.52
CA LEU A 272 -15.27 24.40 25.05
C LEU A 272 -14.16 25.38 24.66
N GLY A 273 -14.51 26.66 24.38
CA GLY A 273 -13.53 27.70 24.08
C GLY A 273 -12.77 27.47 22.77
N PRO A 274 -11.56 28.09 22.62
CA PRO A 274 -10.84 28.08 21.34
C PRO A 274 -10.30 26.69 20.91
N VAL A 275 -10.37 25.70 21.77
CA VAL A 275 -9.94 24.32 21.49
C VAL A 275 -10.93 23.61 20.54
N ALA A 276 -12.18 24.05 20.49
CA ALA A 276 -13.23 23.43 19.68
C ALA A 276 -13.69 24.39 18.56
N ARG A 277 -13.05 24.31 17.41
CA ARG A 277 -13.61 24.91 16.18
C ARG A 277 -14.66 23.95 15.61
N GLY A 278 -15.87 24.00 16.16
CA GLY A 278 -16.98 23.18 15.71
C GLY A 278 -17.83 23.90 14.66
N VAL A 279 -18.43 23.13 13.77
CA VAL A 279 -19.42 23.60 12.80
C VAL A 279 -20.76 22.96 13.14
N ASP A 280 -21.80 23.80 13.32
CA ASP A 280 -23.18 23.33 13.49
C ASP A 280 -23.73 22.96 12.11
N VAL A 281 -24.10 21.70 11.95
CA VAL A 281 -24.78 21.19 10.77
C VAL A 281 -26.05 20.48 11.20
N ASP A 282 -27.22 21.03 10.91
CA ASP A 282 -28.55 20.45 11.19
C ASP A 282 -28.74 20.03 12.67
N LYS A 283 -28.36 20.90 13.63
CA LYS A 283 -28.40 20.64 15.09
C LYS A 283 -27.39 19.58 15.58
N GLN A 284 -26.47 19.16 14.75
CA GLN A 284 -25.35 18.32 15.14
C GLN A 284 -24.06 19.16 15.12
N LEU A 285 -23.38 19.17 16.24
CA LEU A 285 -22.08 19.82 16.34
C LEU A 285 -20.99 18.85 15.90
N ARG A 286 -20.19 19.23 14.91
CA ARG A 286 -19.01 18.48 14.45
C ARG A 286 -17.74 19.19 14.92
N ILE A 287 -16.99 18.53 15.79
CA ILE A 287 -15.77 19.06 16.37
C ILE A 287 -14.60 18.25 15.80
N PRO A 288 -13.73 18.84 14.97
CA PRO A 288 -12.57 18.15 14.42
C PRO A 288 -11.56 17.85 15.53
N LEU A 289 -10.86 16.72 15.39
CA LEU A 289 -9.74 16.39 16.24
C LEU A 289 -8.58 17.34 15.92
N SER A 290 -8.10 18.07 16.93
CA SER A 290 -6.96 18.99 16.78
C SER A 290 -5.65 18.26 17.07
N ASP A 291 -4.55 18.74 16.48
CA ASP A 291 -3.21 18.20 16.70
C ASP A 291 -2.86 18.11 18.19
N GLY A 292 -2.38 16.95 18.60
CA GLY A 292 -1.96 16.68 19.98
C GLY A 292 -3.07 16.30 20.96
N ILE A 293 -4.34 16.25 20.53
CA ILE A 293 -5.46 15.82 21.38
C ILE A 293 -5.94 14.44 20.92
N SER A 294 -5.97 13.45 21.84
CA SER A 294 -6.52 12.15 21.51
C SER A 294 -8.05 12.20 21.42
N GLU A 295 -8.64 11.34 20.58
CA GLU A 295 -10.10 11.16 20.46
C GLU A 295 -10.76 11.02 21.84
N GLN A 296 -10.17 10.20 22.70
CA GLN A 296 -10.70 9.93 24.03
C GLN A 296 -10.66 11.19 24.93
N GLN A 297 -9.61 12.00 24.78
CA GLN A 297 -9.49 13.24 25.52
C GLN A 297 -10.55 14.26 25.07
N LEU A 298 -10.70 14.46 23.74
CA LEU A 298 -11.70 15.36 23.18
C LEU A 298 -13.13 14.97 23.64
N ARG A 299 -13.47 13.69 23.60
CA ARG A 299 -14.78 13.21 24.08
C ARG A 299 -15.00 13.48 25.57
N ARG A 300 -13.96 13.32 26.41
CA ARG A 300 -14.02 13.67 27.84
C ARG A 300 -14.23 15.16 28.05
N ASP A 301 -13.52 16.00 27.31
CA ASP A 301 -13.60 17.45 27.42
C ASP A 301 -15.00 17.96 27.02
N ILE A 302 -15.57 17.38 25.94
CA ILE A 302 -16.93 17.67 25.50
C ILE A 302 -17.95 17.27 26.60
N ALA A 303 -17.86 16.06 27.10
CA ALA A 303 -18.77 15.58 28.13
C ALA A 303 -18.67 16.39 29.45
N ALA A 304 -17.45 16.77 29.86
CA ALA A 304 -17.21 17.59 31.02
C ALA A 304 -17.74 19.02 30.83
N ALA A 305 -17.58 19.61 29.67
CA ALA A 305 -18.14 20.93 29.34
C ALA A 305 -19.66 20.91 29.34
N ALA A 306 -20.28 19.93 28.72
CA ALA A 306 -21.74 19.76 28.72
C ALA A 306 -22.31 19.61 30.15
N LEU A 307 -21.65 18.79 30.98
CA LEU A 307 -22.06 18.58 32.38
C LEU A 307 -21.96 19.87 33.21
N ARG A 308 -20.90 20.65 33.04
CA ARG A 308 -20.71 21.93 33.73
C ARG A 308 -21.80 22.95 33.37
N GLU A 309 -22.23 22.96 32.13
CA GLU A 309 -23.25 23.86 31.63
C GLU A 309 -24.68 23.34 31.80
N GLY A 310 -24.84 22.13 32.33
CA GLY A 310 -26.14 21.50 32.50
C GLY A 310 -26.83 21.17 31.19
N LEU A 311 -26.08 20.88 30.14
CA LEU A 311 -26.59 20.56 28.83
C LEU A 311 -26.86 19.06 28.67
N LEU A 312 -27.92 18.72 27.96
CA LEU A 312 -28.29 17.34 27.67
C LEU A 312 -27.62 16.86 26.37
N VAL A 313 -26.65 16.00 26.48
CA VAL A 313 -26.02 15.31 25.35
C VAL A 313 -26.79 14.04 25.04
N THR A 314 -27.44 13.98 23.90
CA THR A 314 -28.19 12.80 23.44
C THR A 314 -27.35 11.86 22.59
N ARG A 315 -26.27 12.37 21.98
CA ARG A 315 -25.34 11.58 21.18
C ARG A 315 -23.93 12.14 21.27
N LEU A 316 -22.95 11.25 21.43
CA LEU A 316 -21.53 11.58 21.42
C LEU A 316 -20.80 10.46 20.69
N ASN A 317 -20.61 10.61 19.39
CA ASN A 317 -19.96 9.62 18.53
C ASN A 317 -18.73 10.23 17.89
N THR A 318 -17.71 9.39 17.69
CA THR A 318 -16.61 9.73 16.79
C THR A 318 -16.99 9.26 15.39
N LYS A 319 -17.03 10.19 14.47
CA LYS A 319 -17.11 9.90 13.05
C LYS A 319 -15.75 10.19 12.45
N ARG A 320 -15.18 9.18 11.85
CA ARG A 320 -14.09 9.41 10.93
C ARG A 320 -14.73 9.85 9.64
N ASP A 321 -14.45 11.08 9.21
CA ASP A 321 -14.88 11.52 7.88
C ASP A 321 -14.49 10.42 6.92
N ASN A 322 -15.44 10.11 6.03
CA ASN A 322 -15.24 9.02 5.11
C ASN A 322 -13.99 9.33 4.28
N LEU A 323 -12.88 8.65 4.61
CA LEU A 323 -11.61 8.82 3.91
C LEU A 323 -11.77 8.60 2.41
N GLU A 324 -12.77 7.79 2.03
CA GLU A 324 -13.17 7.65 0.63
C GLU A 324 -13.74 8.96 0.07
N GLU A 325 -14.51 9.73 0.84
CA GLU A 325 -15.01 11.05 0.39
C GLU A 325 -13.88 12.06 0.26
N LYS A 326 -12.92 12.10 1.18
CA LYS A 326 -11.71 12.93 1.05
C LYS A 326 -10.85 12.51 -0.14
N PHE A 327 -10.63 11.23 -0.29
CA PHE A 327 -9.91 10.68 -1.44
C PHE A 327 -10.67 10.97 -2.74
N LEU A 328 -11.98 10.79 -2.76
CA LEU A 328 -12.83 11.12 -3.90
C LEU A 328 -12.82 12.62 -4.17
N ALA A 329 -12.92 13.48 -3.16
CA ALA A 329 -12.84 14.93 -3.32
C ALA A 329 -11.46 15.36 -3.87
N ALA A 330 -10.38 14.82 -3.33
CA ALA A 330 -9.02 15.07 -3.83
C ALA A 330 -8.78 14.53 -5.24
N THR A 331 -9.53 13.49 -5.66
CA THR A 331 -9.39 12.84 -6.97
C THR A 331 -10.56 13.09 -7.91
N GLN A 332 -11.65 13.76 -7.49
CA GLN A 332 -12.85 14.00 -8.30
C GLN A 332 -12.55 14.72 -9.61
N ASP A 333 -11.66 15.70 -9.57
CA ASP A 333 -11.18 16.37 -10.77
C ASP A 333 -10.20 15.51 -11.59
N SER A 334 -9.79 14.36 -11.06
CA SER A 334 -8.74 13.50 -11.61
C SER A 334 -9.27 12.22 -12.29
N GLN A 335 -10.60 11.98 -12.30
CA GLN A 335 -11.17 10.81 -12.96
C GLN A 335 -11.29 11.03 -14.48
N GLU A 336 -10.70 10.14 -15.25
CA GLU A 336 -10.68 10.17 -16.73
C GLU A 336 -12.04 9.79 -17.34
N TYR A 337 -12.90 9.06 -16.59
CA TYR A 337 -14.22 8.61 -16.99
C TYR A 337 -15.24 8.96 -15.90
N ARG A 338 -16.05 9.99 -16.15
CA ARG A 338 -17.27 10.21 -15.37
C ARG A 338 -18.39 9.37 -16.00
N ALA A 339 -18.89 8.38 -15.28
CA ALA A 339 -20.20 7.83 -15.61
C ALA A 339 -21.23 8.93 -15.43
N GLN A 340 -21.88 9.37 -16.51
CA GLN A 340 -23.07 10.20 -16.39
C GLN A 340 -24.15 9.36 -15.69
N ALA A 341 -24.71 9.90 -14.61
CA ALA A 341 -25.83 9.27 -13.93
C ALA A 341 -26.97 9.07 -14.95
N ILE A 342 -27.35 7.81 -15.13
CA ILE A 342 -28.49 7.45 -15.96
C ILE A 342 -29.71 7.85 -15.19
N GLY A 343 -30.30 8.99 -15.59
CA GLY A 343 -31.70 9.34 -15.37
C GLY A 343 -32.10 9.71 -13.92
N GLN A 344 -32.33 10.99 -13.69
CA GLN A 344 -33.53 11.44 -12.94
C GLN A 344 -34.67 11.76 -13.92
#